data_ebf393c87ce854549c065c041c62f85a
#
_entry.id   ebf393c87ce854549c065c041c62f85a
#
_cell.length_a   1.000
_cell.length_b   1.000
_cell.length_c   1.000
_cell.angle_alpha   90.00
_cell.angle_beta   90.00
_cell.angle_gamma   90.00
#
_symmetry.space_group_name_H-M   'P 1'
#
loop_
_entity.id
_entity.type
_entity.pdbx_description
1 polymer ?
#
loop_
_entity_poly.entity_id
_entity_poly.type
_entity_poly.pdbx_seq_one_letter_code
_entity_poly.pdbx_strand_id
1 'polypeptide(L)'
;MTCAAGRKDAQWWITNEFVESTLSKEEQLNEMEWFISVAKPFQNLTIRVVSEPIATHWYEANVLTKAFTDITGINVVHETTAEDDVVTKMETQIELGVNIYDAYIGDSDLIGTHFRSGKVVNLTDFIKNEGKDVTLPSLDLDDFIGLSFTTGLDGKLYQLPDQQFANLYWYRHDWFSRPDLKAKFKSIYGYELGVPENWSAYEDIADFFTNKVKKIDGITVYGHMDYGKKDPSLAWRFSDAWLSMAGAGDKGLPNGMPVDEWGIRVIDCHPVGASVARGGALNSPAAVYALRKYKEWLVKFAPPEAINMDERLSLPIIGQGNIAQQIFWYTAYTAILTDPSLPVTDSDGIPKWRMAPSPKGAYWEPGMKMGYQDVGAWTLLKNTPLNRRKAAWLYAQFVVSKTVSLRKLLVGLTPIRKSDINSEAFSKAANRYGGLVEFYRSNARNSWTPTGLNVPNYPFLSDVWWIYVSLAITGTHSAQQAMNKMAQEMDNRLQQIAINGQERCEPRLNKPKDENYWLSQPGAPKPKLSNEEPPGKTTSYEESLKAWD
;
A
#
# COMPACT_ATOMS: atom_id res chain seq x y z
N MET A 1 10.98 25.18 38.59
CA MET A 1 11.48 23.80 38.79
C MET A 1 10.45 22.88 38.15
N THR A 2 10.64 22.49 36.90
CA THR A 2 9.85 21.45 36.25
C THR A 2 10.36 20.11 36.76
N CYS A 3 9.54 19.41 37.57
CA CYS A 3 9.81 18.02 37.89
C CYS A 3 9.92 17.24 36.57
N ALA A 4 11.12 16.74 36.30
CA ALA A 4 11.28 15.72 35.25
C ALA A 4 10.41 14.53 35.70
N ALA A 5 9.38 14.21 34.93
CA ALA A 5 8.60 13.01 35.16
C ALA A 5 9.58 11.83 35.13
N GLY A 6 9.63 11.07 36.22
CA GLY A 6 10.54 9.95 36.37
C GLY A 6 10.31 8.96 35.23
N ARG A 7 11.39 8.33 34.75
CA ARG A 7 11.36 7.29 33.71
C ARG A 7 10.43 6.15 34.14
N LYS A 8 9.50 5.75 33.28
CA LYS A 8 8.56 4.65 33.54
C LYS A 8 9.26 3.32 33.29
N ASP A 9 8.98 2.32 34.12
CA ASP A 9 9.54 0.99 33.93
C ASP A 9 8.69 0.13 32.97
N ALA A 10 9.20 -1.05 32.62
CA ALA A 10 8.52 -1.99 31.74
C ALA A 10 7.13 -2.40 32.30
N GLN A 11 7.03 -2.62 33.61
CA GLN A 11 5.78 -2.99 34.27
C GLN A 11 4.71 -1.90 34.11
N TRP A 12 5.11 -0.62 34.22
CA TRP A 12 4.19 0.48 33.98
C TRP A 12 3.64 0.49 32.56
N TRP A 13 4.51 0.33 31.54
CA TRP A 13 4.10 0.31 30.13
C TRP A 13 3.17 -0.86 29.83
N ILE A 14 3.46 -2.06 30.32
CA ILE A 14 2.62 -3.26 30.17
C ILE A 14 1.24 -3.04 30.82
N THR A 15 1.18 -2.39 31.97
CA THR A 15 -0.06 -2.23 32.73
C THR A 15 -0.94 -1.10 32.20
N ASN A 16 -0.34 -0.04 31.64
CA ASN A 16 -1.06 1.18 31.27
C ASN A 16 -1.22 1.38 29.76
N GLU A 17 -0.26 0.94 28.95
CA GLU A 17 -0.32 1.13 27.48
C GLU A 17 -0.52 -0.20 26.74
N PHE A 18 0.24 -1.23 27.07
CA PHE A 18 0.19 -2.51 26.36
C PHE A 18 -0.76 -3.53 27.04
N VAL A 19 -1.90 -3.05 27.51
CA VAL A 19 -2.93 -3.88 28.16
C VAL A 19 -3.47 -4.92 27.20
N GLU A 20 -3.75 -4.49 25.97
CA GLU A 20 -4.16 -5.35 24.87
C GLU A 20 -2.93 -5.98 24.23
N SER A 21 -2.77 -7.28 24.43
CA SER A 21 -1.69 -8.08 23.87
C SER A 21 -2.16 -9.52 23.69
N THR A 22 -1.56 -10.24 22.74
CA THR A 22 -1.75 -11.69 22.58
C THR A 22 -0.93 -12.51 23.60
N LEU A 23 -0.02 -11.86 24.34
CA LEU A 23 0.77 -12.45 25.40
C LEU A 23 0.12 -12.27 26.78
N SER A 24 0.35 -13.21 27.68
CA SER A 24 0.09 -13.01 29.12
C SER A 24 0.99 -11.92 29.70
N LYS A 25 0.64 -11.37 30.87
CA LYS A 25 1.46 -10.34 31.54
C LYS A 25 2.86 -10.83 31.87
N GLU A 26 3.01 -12.09 32.23
CA GLU A 26 4.32 -12.72 32.49
C GLU A 26 5.16 -12.80 31.22
N GLU A 27 4.57 -13.25 30.11
CA GLU A 27 5.25 -13.32 28.81
C GLU A 27 5.63 -11.92 28.29
N GLN A 28 4.77 -10.92 28.46
CA GLN A 28 5.09 -9.52 28.13
C GLN A 28 6.30 -9.03 28.94
N LEU A 29 6.33 -9.30 30.25
CA LEU A 29 7.45 -8.89 31.11
C LEU A 29 8.74 -9.58 30.67
N ASN A 30 8.72 -10.87 30.40
CA ASN A 30 9.89 -11.63 29.90
C ASN A 30 10.41 -11.04 28.58
N GLU A 31 9.53 -10.65 27.66
CA GLU A 31 9.90 -10.01 26.38
C GLU A 31 10.57 -8.66 26.63
N MET A 32 10.03 -7.83 27.54
CA MET A 32 10.62 -6.54 27.90
C MET A 32 11.96 -6.68 28.64
N GLU A 33 12.10 -7.65 29.54
CA GLU A 33 13.36 -7.95 30.22
C GLU A 33 14.47 -8.34 29.24
N TRP A 34 14.12 -9.07 28.19
CA TRP A 34 15.06 -9.36 27.12
C TRP A 34 15.57 -8.08 26.46
N PHE A 35 14.66 -7.13 26.09
CA PHE A 35 15.05 -5.84 25.51
C PHE A 35 15.97 -5.06 26.47
N ILE A 36 15.64 -5.00 27.76
CA ILE A 36 16.44 -4.33 28.78
C ILE A 36 17.86 -4.92 28.82
N SER A 37 17.96 -6.24 28.82
CA SER A 37 19.24 -6.94 28.91
C SER A 37 20.13 -6.69 27.69
N VAL A 38 19.55 -6.84 26.49
CA VAL A 38 20.29 -6.76 25.23
C VAL A 38 20.63 -5.32 24.85
N ALA A 39 19.86 -4.35 25.32
CA ALA A 39 20.09 -2.93 25.05
C ALA A 39 21.26 -2.32 25.84
N LYS A 40 21.79 -2.98 26.87
CA LYS A 40 22.86 -2.43 27.75
C LYS A 40 24.04 -1.82 26.99
N PRO A 41 24.62 -2.44 25.93
CA PRO A 41 25.73 -1.86 25.18
C PRO A 41 25.40 -0.59 24.41
N PHE A 42 24.10 -0.30 24.22
CA PHE A 42 23.60 0.80 23.38
C PHE A 42 22.95 1.93 24.21
N GLN A 43 22.96 1.85 25.52
CA GLN A 43 22.38 2.88 26.40
C GLN A 43 22.96 4.25 26.10
N ASN A 44 22.08 5.27 26.12
CA ASN A 44 22.39 6.68 25.80
C ASN A 44 22.73 6.94 24.32
N LEU A 45 22.77 5.92 23.46
CA LEU A 45 22.85 6.12 22.02
C LEU A 45 21.53 6.77 21.54
N THR A 46 21.63 7.75 20.67
CA THR A 46 20.47 8.31 19.96
C THR A 46 20.45 7.78 18.53
N ILE A 47 19.39 7.06 18.18
CA ILE A 47 19.13 6.62 16.81
C ILE A 47 18.08 7.52 16.16
N ARG A 48 18.15 7.64 14.84
CA ARG A 48 17.18 8.39 14.03
C ARG A 48 16.54 7.44 13.02
N VAL A 49 15.22 7.48 12.97
CA VAL A 49 14.43 6.68 12.02
C VAL A 49 13.39 7.56 11.35
N VAL A 50 12.89 7.15 10.18
CA VAL A 50 11.96 7.94 9.38
C VAL A 50 10.90 7.04 8.74
N SER A 51 9.67 7.59 8.63
CA SER A 51 8.52 6.95 8.00
C SER A 51 7.56 7.97 7.39
N GLU A 52 6.56 7.48 6.67
CA GLU A 52 5.43 8.27 6.20
C GLU A 52 4.47 8.69 7.33
N PRO A 53 3.63 9.75 7.14
CA PRO A 53 2.76 10.29 8.19
C PRO A 53 1.37 9.62 8.20
N ILE A 54 1.28 8.39 8.68
CA ILE A 54 0.02 7.67 8.93
C ILE A 54 -0.21 7.45 10.43
N ALA A 55 -1.43 7.09 10.83
CA ALA A 55 -1.80 6.92 12.24
C ALA A 55 -0.90 5.93 13.00
N THR A 56 -0.52 4.83 12.36
CA THR A 56 0.42 3.83 12.91
C THR A 56 1.77 4.47 13.25
N HIS A 57 2.35 5.21 12.31
CA HIS A 57 3.66 5.82 12.50
C HIS A 57 3.63 7.02 13.47
N TRP A 58 2.52 7.75 13.55
CA TRP A 58 2.34 8.77 14.58
C TRP A 58 2.30 8.16 15.97
N TYR A 59 1.66 7.00 16.13
CA TYR A 59 1.68 6.28 17.41
C TYR A 59 3.10 5.82 17.75
N GLU A 60 3.84 5.30 16.80
CA GLU A 60 5.24 4.94 16.99
C GLU A 60 6.09 6.15 17.40
N ALA A 61 6.02 7.25 16.65
CA ALA A 61 6.81 8.44 16.89
C ALA A 61 6.48 9.13 18.22
N ASN A 62 5.21 9.14 18.65
CA ASN A 62 4.75 9.89 19.81
C ASN A 62 4.65 9.07 21.09
N VAL A 63 4.47 7.75 21.00
CA VAL A 63 4.26 6.85 22.15
C VAL A 63 5.35 5.80 22.24
N LEU A 64 5.57 5.01 21.17
CA LEU A 64 6.48 3.87 21.23
C LEU A 64 7.96 4.26 21.35
N THR A 65 8.37 5.40 20.81
CA THR A 65 9.72 5.95 21.05
C THR A 65 9.98 6.18 22.53
N LYS A 66 8.99 6.71 23.24
CA LYS A 66 9.09 6.95 24.70
C LYS A 66 9.15 5.65 25.49
N ALA A 67 8.27 4.70 25.13
CA ALA A 67 8.26 3.38 25.75
C ALA A 67 9.60 2.67 25.57
N PHE A 68 10.11 2.64 24.35
CA PHE A 68 11.39 2.03 24.05
C PHE A 68 12.56 2.70 24.79
N THR A 69 12.59 4.04 24.82
CA THR A 69 13.62 4.79 25.55
C THR A 69 13.55 4.53 27.06
N ASP A 70 12.35 4.53 27.62
CA ASP A 70 12.16 4.26 29.06
C ASP A 70 12.63 2.85 29.44
N ILE A 71 12.33 1.86 28.60
CA ILE A 71 12.63 0.46 28.85
C ILE A 71 14.11 0.16 28.60
N THR A 72 14.68 0.63 27.49
CA THR A 72 16.00 0.20 27.02
C THR A 72 17.14 1.18 27.32
N GLY A 73 16.85 2.47 27.47
CA GLY A 73 17.85 3.51 27.55
C GLY A 73 18.43 3.99 26.25
N ILE A 74 17.93 3.50 25.12
CA ILE A 74 18.28 3.98 23.78
C ILE A 74 17.32 5.11 23.43
N ASN A 75 17.84 6.28 23.05
CA ASN A 75 17.01 7.40 22.62
C ASN A 75 16.61 7.21 21.14
N VAL A 76 15.36 7.52 20.80
CA VAL A 76 14.86 7.43 19.42
C VAL A 76 14.26 8.76 18.98
N VAL A 77 14.70 9.23 17.83
CA VAL A 77 14.07 10.32 17.08
C VAL A 77 13.40 9.68 15.86
N HIS A 78 12.08 9.59 15.88
CA HIS A 78 11.28 9.06 14.78
C HIS A 78 10.62 10.24 14.06
N GLU A 79 11.14 10.55 12.88
CA GLU A 79 10.63 11.61 12.02
C GLU A 79 9.58 11.07 11.05
N THR A 80 8.56 11.87 10.76
CA THR A 80 7.56 11.55 9.74
C THR A 80 7.61 12.57 8.61
N THR A 81 7.63 12.11 7.37
CA THR A 81 7.64 12.93 6.16
C THR A 81 6.93 12.22 5.02
N ALA A 82 6.69 12.89 3.90
CA ALA A 82 6.06 12.25 2.74
C ALA A 82 6.86 11.03 2.28
N GLU A 83 6.18 10.02 1.76
CA GLU A 83 6.81 8.75 1.36
C GLU A 83 7.91 8.94 0.32
N ASP A 84 7.67 9.75 -0.72
CA ASP A 84 8.66 10.08 -1.73
C ASP A 84 9.94 10.70 -1.14
N ASP A 85 9.80 11.48 -0.06
CA ASP A 85 10.93 12.06 0.67
C ASP A 85 11.69 11.00 1.48
N VAL A 86 10.99 10.01 2.06
CA VAL A 86 11.64 8.85 2.71
C VAL A 86 12.50 8.09 1.70
N VAL A 87 11.98 7.81 0.52
CA VAL A 87 12.71 7.13 -0.56
C VAL A 87 13.92 7.94 -1.00
N THR A 88 13.75 9.25 -1.22
CA THR A 88 14.84 10.15 -1.64
C THR A 88 15.97 10.21 -0.60
N LYS A 89 15.63 10.28 0.68
CA LYS A 89 16.63 10.28 1.77
C LYS A 89 17.38 8.96 1.85
N MET A 90 16.70 7.84 1.66
CA MET A 90 17.32 6.52 1.64
C MET A 90 18.30 6.38 0.47
N GLU A 91 17.89 6.77 -0.74
CA GLU A 91 18.77 6.77 -1.92
C GLU A 91 19.98 7.68 -1.72
N THR A 92 19.78 8.88 -1.16
CA THR A 92 20.88 9.81 -0.85
C THR A 92 21.89 9.18 0.11
N GLN A 93 21.43 8.48 1.15
CA GLN A 93 22.32 7.76 2.06
C GLN A 93 23.09 6.64 1.34
N ILE A 94 22.41 5.90 0.46
CA ILE A 94 23.03 4.82 -0.32
C ILE A 94 24.12 5.37 -1.24
N GLU A 95 23.84 6.46 -1.94
CA GLU A 95 24.76 7.06 -2.92
C GLU A 95 25.96 7.76 -2.28
N LEU A 96 25.71 8.57 -1.26
CA LEU A 96 26.76 9.39 -0.64
C LEU A 96 27.53 8.66 0.48
N GLY A 97 27.02 7.53 0.96
CA GLY A 97 27.63 6.81 2.08
C GLY A 97 27.54 7.52 3.43
N VAL A 98 26.69 8.54 3.54
CA VAL A 98 26.49 9.33 4.75
C VAL A 98 25.32 8.76 5.53
N ASN A 99 25.49 8.50 6.83
CA ASN A 99 24.41 8.00 7.68
C ASN A 99 23.41 9.12 8.02
N ILE A 100 22.30 9.20 7.30
CA ILE A 100 21.23 10.18 7.51
C ILE A 100 20.24 9.64 8.58
N TYR A 101 19.75 8.41 8.37
CA TYR A 101 18.93 7.67 9.33
C TYR A 101 19.51 6.28 9.56
N ASP A 102 19.23 5.73 10.73
CA ASP A 102 19.71 4.41 11.13
C ASP A 102 18.78 3.29 10.65
N ALA A 103 17.50 3.60 10.39
CA ALA A 103 16.54 2.75 9.73
C ALA A 103 15.45 3.59 9.04
N TYR A 104 14.82 2.98 8.05
CA TYR A 104 13.76 3.57 7.24
C TYR A 104 12.55 2.64 7.26
N ILE A 105 11.33 3.18 7.39
CA ILE A 105 10.14 2.45 6.96
C ILE A 105 9.91 2.85 5.51
N GLY A 106 10.11 1.91 4.60
CA GLY A 106 9.83 2.04 3.18
C GLY A 106 8.90 0.93 2.74
N ASP A 107 8.13 1.19 1.70
CA ASP A 107 7.13 0.25 1.22
C ASP A 107 7.74 -0.93 0.46
N SER A 108 7.01 -2.02 0.37
CA SER A 108 7.46 -3.25 -0.27
C SER A 108 7.52 -3.17 -1.79
N ASP A 109 7.04 -2.08 -2.40
CA ASP A 109 7.27 -1.75 -3.80
C ASP A 109 8.77 -1.55 -4.12
N LEU A 110 9.59 -1.26 -3.09
CA LEU A 110 11.06 -1.20 -3.18
C LEU A 110 11.76 -2.57 -3.13
N ILE A 111 11.05 -3.67 -2.89
CA ILE A 111 11.69 -4.98 -2.68
C ILE A 111 12.57 -5.42 -3.85
N GLY A 112 12.11 -5.18 -5.08
CA GLY A 112 12.88 -5.50 -6.28
C GLY A 112 14.17 -4.69 -6.40
N THR A 113 14.15 -3.44 -5.96
CA THR A 113 15.30 -2.54 -5.86
C THR A 113 16.26 -3.00 -4.78
N HIS A 114 15.75 -3.27 -3.58
CA HIS A 114 16.55 -3.70 -2.42
C HIS A 114 17.31 -5.00 -2.68
N PHE A 115 16.62 -5.98 -3.19
CA PHE A 115 17.18 -7.28 -3.52
C PHE A 115 18.27 -7.19 -4.59
N ARG A 116 18.13 -6.31 -5.60
CA ARG A 116 19.06 -6.19 -6.72
C ARG A 116 20.25 -5.28 -6.43
N SER A 117 20.10 -4.25 -5.62
CA SER A 117 21.13 -3.25 -5.38
C SER A 117 22.32 -3.74 -4.55
N GLY A 118 22.11 -4.77 -3.75
CA GLY A 118 23.13 -5.23 -2.80
C GLY A 118 23.44 -4.27 -1.65
N LYS A 119 22.73 -3.13 -1.52
CA LYS A 119 23.01 -2.07 -0.53
C LYS A 119 22.15 -2.18 0.74
N VAL A 120 21.05 -2.87 0.65
CA VAL A 120 20.14 -3.13 1.78
C VAL A 120 20.58 -4.41 2.51
N VAL A 121 20.41 -4.42 3.82
CA VAL A 121 20.76 -5.56 4.65
C VAL A 121 19.83 -6.73 4.35
N ASN A 122 20.40 -7.87 4.01
CA ASN A 122 19.69 -9.16 3.96
C ASN A 122 19.39 -9.59 5.40
N LEU A 123 18.16 -9.43 5.83
CA LEU A 123 17.76 -9.73 7.22
C LEU A 123 17.87 -11.22 7.54
N THR A 124 17.67 -12.11 6.56
CA THR A 124 17.82 -13.56 6.78
C THR A 124 19.23 -13.89 7.24
N ASP A 125 20.22 -13.29 6.61
CA ASP A 125 21.63 -13.53 6.97
C ASP A 125 22.03 -12.70 8.20
N PHE A 126 21.54 -11.48 8.34
CA PHE A 126 21.77 -10.61 9.49
C PHE A 126 21.33 -11.26 10.82
N ILE A 127 20.11 -11.78 10.86
CA ILE A 127 19.54 -12.47 12.04
C ILE A 127 20.40 -13.66 12.47
N LYS A 128 21.02 -14.36 11.51
CA LYS A 128 21.83 -15.54 11.80
C LYS A 128 23.28 -15.20 12.21
N ASN A 129 23.77 -14.04 11.82
CA ASN A 129 25.16 -13.64 11.97
C ASN A 129 25.31 -12.36 12.82
N GLU A 130 25.48 -11.20 12.18
CA GLU A 130 25.80 -9.93 12.86
C GLU A 130 24.72 -9.46 13.84
N GLY A 131 23.46 -9.75 13.59
CA GLY A 131 22.31 -9.36 14.41
C GLY A 131 21.85 -10.44 15.38
N LYS A 132 22.52 -11.57 15.45
CA LYS A 132 22.08 -12.73 16.24
C LYS A 132 21.88 -12.39 17.73
N ASP A 133 22.79 -11.64 18.28
CA ASP A 133 22.81 -11.22 19.70
C ASP A 133 21.74 -10.17 20.04
N VAL A 134 21.16 -9.54 19.03
CA VAL A 134 20.13 -8.49 19.14
C VAL A 134 18.81 -8.85 18.44
N THR A 135 18.62 -10.12 18.11
CA THR A 135 17.35 -10.59 17.53
C THR A 135 16.49 -11.24 18.59
N LEU A 136 15.27 -10.72 18.75
CA LEU A 136 14.28 -11.15 19.73
C LEU A 136 13.89 -12.62 19.53
N PRO A 137 14.06 -13.49 20.53
CA PRO A 137 13.70 -14.92 20.40
C PRO A 137 12.21 -15.15 20.09
N SER A 138 11.34 -14.28 20.60
CA SER A 138 9.88 -14.32 20.38
C SER A 138 9.41 -13.52 19.16
N LEU A 139 10.31 -13.09 18.26
CA LEU A 139 9.95 -12.32 17.06
C LEU A 139 8.92 -13.04 16.19
N ASP A 140 9.03 -14.37 16.08
CA ASP A 140 8.05 -15.24 15.41
C ASP A 140 7.68 -14.72 14.01
N LEU A 141 8.59 -14.86 13.07
CA LEU A 141 8.41 -14.38 11.69
C LEU A 141 7.22 -15.04 10.99
N ASP A 142 6.90 -16.30 11.33
CA ASP A 142 5.78 -17.03 10.71
C ASP A 142 4.40 -16.46 11.08
N ASP A 143 4.32 -15.67 12.16
CA ASP A 143 3.11 -14.98 12.57
C ASP A 143 2.81 -13.71 11.74
N PHE A 144 3.80 -13.20 10.98
CA PHE A 144 3.58 -12.04 10.11
C PHE A 144 2.79 -12.42 8.85
N ILE A 145 1.86 -11.53 8.45
CA ILE A 145 1.03 -11.74 7.26
C ILE A 145 1.68 -11.23 5.97
N GLY A 146 2.73 -10.42 6.05
CA GLY A 146 3.33 -9.70 4.93
C GLY A 146 4.75 -10.11 4.57
N LEU A 147 5.31 -11.21 5.11
CA LEU A 147 6.70 -11.60 4.81
C LEU A 147 6.97 -11.84 3.32
N SER A 148 6.01 -12.39 2.59
CA SER A 148 6.17 -12.64 1.15
C SER A 148 6.37 -11.35 0.34
N PHE A 149 5.85 -10.22 0.83
CA PHE A 149 6.00 -8.91 0.20
C PHE A 149 7.41 -8.35 0.35
N THR A 150 8.09 -8.72 1.43
CA THR A 150 9.41 -8.20 1.81
C THR A 150 10.54 -9.21 1.58
N THR A 151 10.22 -10.28 0.84
CA THR A 151 11.16 -11.34 0.44
C THR A 151 11.53 -11.17 -1.03
N GLY A 152 12.83 -11.13 -1.32
CA GLY A 152 13.34 -11.04 -2.68
C GLY A 152 13.21 -12.34 -3.47
N LEU A 153 13.50 -12.29 -4.78
CA LEU A 153 13.48 -13.48 -5.66
C LEU A 153 14.51 -14.56 -5.25
N ASP A 154 15.48 -14.21 -4.43
CA ASP A 154 16.46 -15.13 -3.85
C ASP A 154 15.93 -15.85 -2.59
N GLY A 155 14.68 -15.64 -2.21
CA GLY A 155 14.06 -16.21 -1.02
C GLY A 155 14.54 -15.61 0.30
N LYS A 156 15.25 -14.48 0.27
CA LYS A 156 15.76 -13.80 1.46
C LYS A 156 14.87 -12.63 1.87
N LEU A 157 14.74 -12.42 3.17
CA LEU A 157 14.03 -11.29 3.77
C LEU A 157 14.92 -10.04 3.73
N TYR A 158 14.39 -8.92 3.22
CA TYR A 158 15.11 -7.64 3.15
C TYR A 158 14.50 -6.55 4.02
N GLN A 159 13.24 -6.69 4.42
CA GLN A 159 12.53 -5.73 5.25
C GLN A 159 11.72 -6.46 6.32
N LEU A 160 11.59 -5.88 7.51
CA LEU A 160 10.71 -6.41 8.57
C LEU A 160 9.36 -5.70 8.50
N PRO A 161 8.25 -6.41 8.23
CA PRO A 161 6.93 -5.81 8.17
C PRO A 161 6.59 -5.01 9.42
N ASP A 162 6.10 -3.79 9.23
CA ASP A 162 5.69 -2.87 10.28
C ASP A 162 4.20 -2.54 10.24
N GLN A 163 3.67 -2.32 9.05
CA GLN A 163 2.25 -2.09 8.81
C GLN A 163 1.87 -2.68 7.45
N GLN A 164 0.59 -2.96 7.25
CA GLN A 164 0.07 -3.48 5.99
C GLN A 164 -1.21 -2.77 5.60
N PHE A 165 -1.34 -2.48 4.30
CA PHE A 165 -2.52 -1.83 3.76
C PHE A 165 -2.90 -2.40 2.39
N ALA A 166 -4.14 -2.15 1.99
CA ALA A 166 -4.67 -2.60 0.71
C ALA A 166 -5.55 -1.54 0.06
N ASN A 167 -5.53 -1.56 -1.27
CA ASN A 167 -6.42 -0.75 -2.09
C ASN A 167 -7.77 -1.43 -2.16
N LEU A 168 -8.80 -0.80 -1.62
CA LEU A 168 -10.17 -1.32 -1.54
C LEU A 168 -11.17 -0.30 -2.04
N TYR A 169 -12.35 -0.80 -2.43
CA TYR A 169 -13.52 0.01 -2.68
C TYR A 169 -14.12 0.51 -1.37
N TRP A 170 -14.40 1.80 -1.30
CA TRP A 170 -15.05 2.49 -0.20
C TRP A 170 -16.30 3.19 -0.70
N TYR A 171 -17.40 3.17 0.07
CA TYR A 171 -18.65 3.81 -0.30
C TYR A 171 -19.49 4.24 0.89
N ARG A 172 -20.37 5.21 0.69
CA ARG A 172 -21.35 5.69 1.67
C ARG A 172 -22.49 4.69 1.78
N HIS A 173 -22.35 3.75 2.70
CA HIS A 173 -23.34 2.72 2.96
C HIS A 173 -24.70 3.30 3.37
N ASP A 174 -24.73 4.38 4.15
CA ASP A 174 -25.94 5.09 4.53
C ASP A 174 -26.72 5.62 3.31
N TRP A 175 -26.03 6.19 2.32
CA TRP A 175 -26.66 6.68 1.09
C TRP A 175 -27.12 5.53 0.18
N PHE A 176 -26.31 4.51 0.01
CA PHE A 176 -26.65 3.35 -0.80
C PHE A 176 -27.85 2.56 -0.23
N SER A 177 -28.11 2.68 1.06
CA SER A 177 -29.22 2.03 1.74
C SER A 177 -30.53 2.85 1.70
N ARG A 178 -30.50 4.09 1.24
CA ARG A 178 -31.69 4.96 1.16
C ARG A 178 -32.68 4.47 0.10
N PRO A 179 -33.96 4.20 0.46
CA PRO A 179 -34.95 3.70 -0.50
C PRO A 179 -35.19 4.63 -1.70
N ASP A 180 -35.18 5.96 -1.48
CA ASP A 180 -35.35 6.97 -2.54
C ASP A 180 -34.21 6.94 -3.56
N LEU A 181 -32.96 6.84 -3.10
CA LEU A 181 -31.78 6.75 -3.97
C LEU A 181 -31.73 5.41 -4.72
N LYS A 182 -32.06 4.32 -4.06
CA LYS A 182 -32.13 2.97 -4.70
C LYS A 182 -33.17 2.95 -5.81
N ALA A 183 -34.37 3.45 -5.56
CA ALA A 183 -35.44 3.51 -6.55
C ALA A 183 -35.06 4.39 -7.75
N LYS A 184 -34.48 5.55 -7.49
CA LYS A 184 -34.02 6.48 -8.55
C LYS A 184 -32.90 5.86 -9.38
N PHE A 185 -31.90 5.25 -8.77
CA PHE A 185 -30.80 4.56 -9.49
C PHE A 185 -31.36 3.46 -10.40
N LYS A 186 -32.19 2.58 -9.86
CA LYS A 186 -32.78 1.48 -10.61
C LYS A 186 -33.62 1.97 -11.80
N SER A 187 -34.35 3.08 -11.64
CA SER A 187 -35.13 3.66 -12.74
C SER A 187 -34.28 4.19 -13.88
N ILE A 188 -33.04 4.65 -13.61
CA ILE A 188 -32.15 5.23 -14.60
C ILE A 188 -31.28 4.15 -15.27
N TYR A 189 -30.69 3.24 -14.50
CA TYR A 189 -29.67 2.29 -15.00
C TYR A 189 -30.18 0.86 -15.14
N GLY A 190 -31.37 0.54 -14.62
CA GLY A 190 -32.03 -0.76 -14.80
C GLY A 190 -31.58 -1.89 -13.86
N TYR A 191 -30.71 -1.62 -12.90
CA TYR A 191 -30.26 -2.59 -11.89
C TYR A 191 -30.15 -1.93 -10.51
N GLU A 192 -29.90 -2.72 -9.48
CA GLU A 192 -29.89 -2.22 -8.09
C GLU A 192 -28.65 -1.38 -7.76
N LEU A 193 -28.83 -0.32 -6.96
CA LEU A 193 -27.71 0.40 -6.35
C LEU A 193 -27.06 -0.50 -5.29
N GLY A 194 -25.81 -0.82 -5.44
CA GLY A 194 -25.06 -1.70 -4.55
C GLY A 194 -23.56 -1.61 -4.77
N VAL A 195 -22.81 -2.57 -4.23
CA VAL A 195 -21.35 -2.65 -4.42
C VAL A 195 -21.05 -3.00 -5.88
N PRO A 196 -20.28 -2.16 -6.62
CA PRO A 196 -19.96 -2.44 -8.02
C PRO A 196 -19.01 -3.63 -8.15
N GLU A 197 -19.36 -4.59 -8.99
CA GLU A 197 -18.49 -5.71 -9.34
C GLU A 197 -17.52 -5.36 -10.48
N ASN A 198 -17.91 -4.40 -11.34
CA ASN A 198 -17.11 -3.95 -12.48
C ASN A 198 -17.04 -2.42 -12.59
N TRP A 199 -16.12 -1.95 -13.41
CA TRP A 199 -15.90 -0.52 -13.61
C TRP A 199 -17.09 0.19 -14.29
N SER A 200 -17.87 -0.52 -15.10
CA SER A 200 -19.10 0.06 -15.67
C SER A 200 -20.12 0.42 -14.61
N ALA A 201 -20.32 -0.45 -13.61
CA ALA A 201 -21.20 -0.13 -12.48
C ALA A 201 -20.63 0.99 -11.59
N TYR A 202 -19.32 1.00 -11.36
CA TYR A 202 -18.67 2.10 -10.65
C TYR A 202 -18.92 3.45 -11.36
N GLU A 203 -18.79 3.48 -12.68
CA GLU A 203 -19.01 4.67 -13.51
C GLU A 203 -20.47 5.11 -13.48
N ASP A 204 -21.44 4.18 -13.57
CA ASP A 204 -22.86 4.48 -13.45
C ASP A 204 -23.19 5.09 -12.07
N ILE A 205 -22.62 4.54 -11.01
CA ILE A 205 -22.78 5.07 -9.64
C ILE A 205 -22.13 6.45 -9.52
N ALA A 206 -20.96 6.65 -10.11
CA ALA A 206 -20.29 7.95 -10.12
C ALA A 206 -21.11 9.02 -10.84
N ASP A 207 -21.64 8.70 -12.03
CA ASP A 207 -22.56 9.58 -12.78
C ASP A 207 -23.84 9.86 -11.99
N PHE A 208 -24.39 8.83 -11.37
CA PHE A 208 -25.60 8.95 -10.56
C PHE A 208 -25.46 10.01 -9.47
N PHE A 209 -24.47 9.91 -8.61
CA PHE A 209 -24.31 10.87 -7.52
C PHE A 209 -23.91 12.27 -8.01
N THR A 210 -22.97 12.37 -8.97
CA THR A 210 -22.49 13.66 -9.47
C THR A 210 -23.52 14.39 -10.33
N ASN A 211 -24.17 13.69 -11.25
CA ASN A 211 -24.97 14.33 -12.31
C ASN A 211 -26.48 14.19 -12.14
N LYS A 212 -26.98 13.13 -11.47
CA LYS A 212 -28.42 12.86 -11.32
C LYS A 212 -28.94 13.23 -9.93
N VAL A 213 -28.18 12.96 -8.87
CA VAL A 213 -28.53 13.33 -7.48
C VAL A 213 -28.08 14.77 -7.19
N LYS A 214 -26.82 15.07 -7.40
CA LYS A 214 -26.16 16.38 -7.23
C LYS A 214 -26.09 16.90 -5.80
N LYS A 215 -27.16 16.71 -5.01
CA LYS A 215 -27.23 17.13 -3.59
C LYS A 215 -27.93 16.08 -2.75
N ILE A 216 -27.43 15.88 -1.55
CA ILE A 216 -28.07 15.09 -0.49
C ILE A 216 -28.14 15.97 0.76
N ASP A 217 -29.34 16.14 1.32
CA ASP A 217 -29.58 16.94 2.52
C ASP A 217 -28.97 18.36 2.44
N GLY A 218 -29.03 18.97 1.24
CA GLY A 218 -28.53 20.31 0.95
C GLY A 218 -27.04 20.40 0.60
N ILE A 219 -26.28 19.30 0.77
CA ILE A 219 -24.83 19.26 0.48
C ILE A 219 -24.61 18.79 -0.95
N THR A 220 -23.75 19.48 -1.71
CA THR A 220 -23.31 19.03 -3.04
C THR A 220 -22.48 17.77 -2.90
N VAL A 221 -22.81 16.72 -3.67
CA VAL A 221 -22.16 15.43 -3.61
C VAL A 221 -21.49 15.07 -4.92
N TYR A 222 -20.43 14.28 -4.82
CA TYR A 222 -19.66 13.77 -5.94
C TYR A 222 -19.58 12.23 -5.89
N GLY A 223 -19.66 11.63 -7.05
CA GLY A 223 -19.67 10.16 -7.18
C GLY A 223 -18.29 9.53 -7.21
N HIS A 224 -17.22 10.32 -7.19
CA HIS A 224 -15.84 9.85 -7.24
C HIS A 224 -14.91 10.85 -6.57
N MET A 225 -13.77 10.37 -6.11
CA MET A 225 -12.63 11.18 -5.67
C MET A 225 -11.33 10.52 -6.12
N ASP A 226 -10.42 11.33 -6.61
CA ASP A 226 -9.04 10.97 -6.88
C ASP A 226 -8.21 12.25 -6.96
N TYR A 227 -6.96 12.19 -7.41
CA TYR A 227 -6.10 13.35 -7.55
C TYR A 227 -5.36 13.35 -8.89
N GLY A 228 -4.95 14.54 -9.36
CA GLY A 228 -4.40 14.71 -10.70
C GLY A 228 -3.22 15.66 -10.82
N LYS A 229 -2.76 16.25 -9.72
CA LYS A 229 -1.59 17.12 -9.71
C LYS A 229 -0.35 16.38 -10.22
N LYS A 230 0.46 17.07 -11.02
CA LYS A 230 1.76 16.57 -11.46
C LYS A 230 2.69 16.41 -10.23
N ASP A 231 2.75 15.20 -9.70
CA ASP A 231 3.39 14.88 -8.43
C ASP A 231 3.83 13.40 -8.45
N PRO A 232 4.95 13.03 -7.78
CA PRO A 232 5.42 11.63 -7.72
C PRO A 232 4.35 10.63 -7.28
N SER A 233 3.38 11.03 -6.46
CA SER A 233 2.30 10.14 -6.02
C SER A 233 1.42 9.61 -7.15
N LEU A 234 1.36 10.27 -8.32
CA LEU A 234 0.67 9.73 -9.50
C LEU A 234 1.31 8.45 -10.05
N ALA A 235 2.62 8.22 -9.80
CA ALA A 235 3.29 7.02 -10.24
C ALA A 235 2.65 5.77 -9.63
N TRP A 236 2.78 5.63 -8.32
CA TRP A 236 2.25 4.46 -7.60
C TRP A 236 0.73 4.46 -7.56
N ARG A 237 0.07 5.61 -7.54
CA ARG A 237 -1.40 5.67 -7.64
C ARG A 237 -1.92 4.97 -8.89
N PHE A 238 -1.33 5.23 -10.03
CA PHE A 238 -1.76 4.65 -11.30
C PHE A 238 -1.22 3.23 -11.50
N SER A 239 0.06 3.01 -11.29
CA SER A 239 0.71 1.74 -11.57
C SER A 239 0.25 0.62 -10.64
N ASP A 240 0.22 0.89 -9.35
CA ASP A 240 0.01 -0.17 -8.37
C ASP A 240 -1.42 -0.71 -8.37
N ALA A 241 -2.39 0.18 -8.41
CA ALA A 241 -3.79 -0.22 -8.27
C ALA A 241 -4.51 -0.31 -9.62
N TRP A 242 -4.41 0.73 -10.43
CA TRP A 242 -5.27 0.85 -11.62
C TRP A 242 -4.90 -0.13 -12.72
N LEU A 243 -3.62 -0.40 -12.93
CA LEU A 243 -3.19 -1.37 -13.95
C LEU A 243 -3.65 -2.79 -13.60
N SER A 244 -3.49 -3.22 -12.34
CA SER A 244 -3.90 -4.57 -11.93
C SER A 244 -5.42 -4.74 -11.95
N MET A 245 -6.18 -3.76 -11.46
CA MET A 245 -7.64 -3.79 -11.49
C MET A 245 -8.20 -3.77 -12.93
N ALA A 246 -7.53 -3.08 -13.85
CA ALA A 246 -7.90 -3.07 -15.26
C ALA A 246 -7.67 -4.40 -15.95
N GLY A 247 -6.78 -5.24 -15.44
CA GLY A 247 -6.39 -6.51 -16.04
C GLY A 247 -5.18 -6.41 -16.98
N ALA A 248 -4.24 -5.48 -16.69
CA ALA A 248 -3.02 -5.32 -17.48
C ALA A 248 -1.97 -6.40 -17.20
N GLY A 249 -1.96 -6.99 -16.01
CA GLY A 249 -1.02 -8.04 -15.62
C GLY A 249 -1.46 -9.46 -15.98
N ASP A 250 -0.69 -10.43 -15.53
CA ASP A 250 -0.92 -11.85 -15.76
C ASP A 250 -1.70 -12.53 -14.65
N LYS A 251 -2.22 -13.72 -15.00
CA LYS A 251 -2.80 -14.64 -14.02
C LYS A 251 -1.70 -15.30 -13.16
N GLY A 252 -2.09 -15.75 -11.97
CA GLY A 252 -1.25 -16.61 -11.14
C GLY A 252 -0.11 -15.93 -10.42
N LEU A 253 -0.19 -14.64 -10.21
CA LEU A 253 0.79 -13.91 -9.41
C LEU A 253 0.97 -14.49 -7.99
N PRO A 254 2.10 -14.38 -7.33
CA PRO A 254 2.65 -13.09 -6.98
C PRO A 254 3.50 -12.55 -8.12
N ASN A 255 3.33 -11.27 -8.34
CA ASN A 255 4.16 -10.51 -9.21
C ASN A 255 4.42 -11.07 -10.57
N GLY A 256 3.55 -10.79 -11.41
CA GLY A 256 3.70 -10.69 -12.79
C GLY A 256 4.70 -11.53 -13.52
N MET A 257 4.70 -12.78 -13.26
CA MET A 257 5.46 -13.70 -14.10
C MET A 257 4.53 -14.27 -15.16
N PRO A 258 4.75 -13.97 -16.42
CA PRO A 258 5.85 -13.21 -17.02
C PRO A 258 5.66 -11.68 -17.09
N VAL A 259 4.46 -11.11 -16.84
CA VAL A 259 4.19 -9.68 -16.85
C VAL A 259 3.47 -9.29 -15.57
N ASP A 260 4.02 -8.35 -14.82
CA ASP A 260 3.43 -7.88 -13.58
C ASP A 260 2.48 -6.68 -13.77
N GLU A 261 1.91 -6.23 -12.66
CA GLU A 261 1.03 -5.06 -12.59
C GLU A 261 1.73 -3.76 -13.00
N TRP A 262 3.06 -3.73 -13.05
CA TRP A 262 3.86 -2.62 -13.56
C TRP A 262 4.04 -2.69 -15.08
N GLY A 263 3.50 -3.71 -15.70
CA GLY A 263 3.60 -3.92 -17.14
C GLY A 263 4.97 -4.40 -17.62
N ILE A 264 5.86 -4.79 -16.72
CA ILE A 264 7.21 -5.26 -17.04
C ILE A 264 7.19 -6.77 -17.22
N ARG A 265 7.59 -7.26 -18.39
CA ARG A 265 7.82 -8.69 -18.61
C ARG A 265 9.15 -9.10 -17.97
N VAL A 266 9.13 -10.24 -17.31
CA VAL A 266 10.30 -10.85 -16.67
C VAL A 266 10.51 -12.26 -17.22
N ILE A 267 11.78 -12.63 -17.46
CA ILE A 267 12.19 -14.01 -17.73
C ILE A 267 13.21 -14.38 -16.66
N ASP A 268 12.94 -15.44 -15.93
CA ASP A 268 13.64 -15.79 -14.68
C ASP A 268 13.55 -14.62 -13.68
N CYS A 269 14.63 -13.90 -13.43
CA CYS A 269 14.63 -12.71 -12.60
C CYS A 269 14.98 -11.42 -13.39
N HIS A 270 15.16 -11.52 -14.69
CA HIS A 270 15.61 -10.44 -15.55
C HIS A 270 14.44 -9.69 -16.18
N PRO A 271 14.25 -8.38 -15.94
CA PRO A 271 13.32 -7.57 -16.71
C PRO A 271 13.71 -7.57 -18.20
N VAL A 272 12.76 -7.86 -19.08
CA VAL A 272 13.04 -7.99 -20.51
C VAL A 272 12.28 -7.00 -21.39
N GLY A 273 11.45 -6.17 -20.83
CA GLY A 273 10.75 -5.10 -21.53
C GLY A 273 9.44 -4.70 -20.88
N ALA A 274 9.06 -3.44 -21.04
CA ALA A 274 7.80 -2.87 -20.57
C ALA A 274 6.83 -2.63 -21.72
N SER A 275 7.33 -2.30 -22.93
CA SER A 275 6.47 -2.11 -24.12
C SER A 275 5.92 -3.43 -24.64
N VAL A 276 4.74 -3.37 -25.25
CA VAL A 276 4.14 -4.51 -25.97
C VAL A 276 5.10 -5.05 -27.04
N ALA A 277 5.84 -4.19 -27.72
CA ALA A 277 6.84 -4.60 -28.70
C ALA A 277 7.95 -5.49 -28.12
N ARG A 278 8.21 -5.42 -26.83
CA ARG A 278 9.19 -6.25 -26.11
C ARG A 278 8.53 -7.31 -25.20
N GLY A 279 7.21 -7.45 -25.32
CA GLY A 279 6.43 -8.46 -24.59
C GLY A 279 5.88 -7.98 -23.24
N GLY A 280 6.11 -6.72 -22.85
CA GLY A 280 5.48 -6.09 -21.69
C GLY A 280 4.03 -5.69 -21.97
N ALA A 281 3.40 -5.02 -21.03
CA ALA A 281 2.00 -4.63 -21.09
C ALA A 281 1.74 -3.14 -20.82
N LEU A 282 2.77 -2.32 -20.65
CA LEU A 282 2.62 -0.94 -20.20
C LEU A 282 1.86 -0.04 -21.19
N ASN A 283 1.92 -0.33 -22.49
CA ASN A 283 1.09 0.31 -23.51
C ASN A 283 0.08 -0.65 -24.15
N SER A 284 -0.29 -1.70 -23.45
CA SER A 284 -1.35 -2.63 -23.87
C SER A 284 -2.73 -1.96 -23.87
N PRO A 285 -3.71 -2.52 -24.58
CA PRO A 285 -5.08 -2.00 -24.54
C PRO A 285 -5.64 -1.87 -23.13
N ALA A 286 -5.37 -2.82 -22.24
CA ALA A 286 -5.80 -2.76 -20.84
C ALA A 286 -5.18 -1.58 -20.06
N ALA A 287 -3.90 -1.30 -20.28
CA ALA A 287 -3.21 -0.18 -19.63
C ALA A 287 -3.70 1.18 -20.16
N VAL A 288 -3.93 1.29 -21.46
CA VAL A 288 -4.53 2.48 -22.09
C VAL A 288 -5.95 2.72 -21.58
N TYR A 289 -6.75 1.66 -21.47
CA TYR A 289 -8.09 1.70 -20.87
C TYR A 289 -8.04 2.21 -19.42
N ALA A 290 -7.11 1.71 -18.62
CA ALA A 290 -6.93 2.18 -17.23
C ALA A 290 -6.68 3.68 -17.15
N LEU A 291 -5.73 4.21 -17.95
CA LEU A 291 -5.41 5.64 -17.94
C LEU A 291 -6.56 6.50 -18.47
N ARG A 292 -7.27 6.03 -19.49
CA ARG A 292 -8.46 6.70 -20.00
C ARG A 292 -9.53 6.83 -18.90
N LYS A 293 -9.84 5.74 -18.19
CA LYS A 293 -10.83 5.74 -17.10
C LYS A 293 -10.38 6.58 -15.90
N TYR A 294 -9.12 6.53 -15.53
CA TYR A 294 -8.58 7.39 -14.47
C TYR A 294 -8.85 8.88 -14.73
N LYS A 295 -8.49 9.34 -15.93
CA LYS A 295 -8.72 10.72 -16.34
C LYS A 295 -10.22 11.05 -16.43
N GLU A 296 -11.00 10.21 -17.08
CA GLU A 296 -12.42 10.46 -17.29
C GLU A 296 -13.18 10.59 -15.97
N TRP A 297 -12.94 9.71 -15.03
CA TRP A 297 -13.62 9.75 -13.74
C TRP A 297 -13.20 10.97 -12.91
N LEU A 298 -11.90 11.28 -12.91
CA LEU A 298 -11.39 12.47 -12.24
C LEU A 298 -12.04 13.75 -12.75
N VAL A 299 -12.16 13.89 -14.06
CA VAL A 299 -12.70 15.12 -14.70
C VAL A 299 -14.23 15.16 -14.61
N LYS A 300 -14.91 14.03 -14.78
CA LYS A 300 -16.39 13.99 -14.90
C LYS A 300 -17.11 13.91 -13.56
N PHE A 301 -16.52 13.25 -12.55
CA PHE A 301 -17.24 12.80 -11.36
C PHE A 301 -16.64 13.25 -10.02
N ALA A 302 -15.37 13.66 -10.00
CA ALA A 302 -14.72 14.17 -8.79
C ALA A 302 -15.00 15.67 -8.59
N PRO A 303 -14.76 16.21 -7.38
CA PRO A 303 -14.75 17.66 -7.17
C PRO A 303 -13.82 18.35 -8.17
N PRO A 304 -14.21 19.52 -8.74
CA PRO A 304 -13.41 20.19 -9.78
C PRO A 304 -11.96 20.49 -9.40
N GLU A 305 -11.69 20.73 -8.12
CA GLU A 305 -10.37 21.00 -7.57
C GLU A 305 -9.47 19.77 -7.47
N ALA A 306 -10.03 18.57 -7.53
CA ALA A 306 -9.31 17.30 -7.36
C ALA A 306 -8.16 17.12 -8.38
N ILE A 307 -8.33 17.64 -9.59
CA ILE A 307 -7.29 17.59 -10.63
C ILE A 307 -5.99 18.32 -10.23
N ASN A 308 -6.08 19.27 -9.28
CA ASN A 308 -4.95 20.05 -8.79
C ASN A 308 -4.44 19.55 -7.42
N MET A 309 -4.98 18.46 -6.90
CA MET A 309 -4.58 17.86 -5.63
C MET A 309 -3.53 16.77 -5.83
N ASP A 310 -2.65 16.63 -4.86
CA ASP A 310 -1.80 15.46 -4.64
C ASP A 310 -2.47 14.52 -3.62
N GLU A 311 -1.82 13.42 -3.27
CA GLU A 311 -2.32 12.47 -2.29
C GLU A 311 -2.71 13.14 -0.97
N ARG A 312 -1.83 13.95 -0.39
CA ARG A 312 -2.02 14.58 0.93
C ARG A 312 -3.21 15.54 0.95
N LEU A 313 -3.42 16.31 -0.12
CA LEU A 313 -4.54 17.21 -0.24
C LEU A 313 -5.86 16.47 -0.46
N SER A 314 -5.83 15.32 -1.13
CA SER A 314 -7.03 14.54 -1.45
C SER A 314 -7.56 13.72 -0.25
N LEU A 315 -6.68 13.28 0.66
CA LEU A 315 -7.03 12.42 1.79
C LEU A 315 -8.14 12.99 2.70
N PRO A 316 -8.09 14.26 3.14
CA PRO A 316 -9.12 14.80 4.02
C PRO A 316 -10.49 14.93 3.35
N ILE A 317 -10.57 14.96 2.02
CA ILE A 317 -11.80 15.25 1.27
C ILE A 317 -12.85 14.18 1.54
N ILE A 318 -12.48 12.92 1.59
CA ILE A 318 -13.43 11.84 1.84
C ILE A 318 -14.11 11.97 3.20
N GLY A 319 -13.38 12.41 4.21
CA GLY A 319 -13.88 12.65 5.57
C GLY A 319 -14.86 13.83 5.67
N GLN A 320 -14.91 14.73 4.68
CA GLN A 320 -15.83 15.87 4.65
C GLN A 320 -17.29 15.47 4.38
N GLY A 321 -17.54 14.23 3.96
CA GLY A 321 -18.87 13.66 3.87
C GLY A 321 -19.63 13.97 2.58
N ASN A 322 -18.96 14.44 1.53
CA ASN A 322 -19.57 14.78 0.24
C ASN A 322 -19.19 13.84 -0.91
N ILE A 323 -18.43 12.76 -0.65
CA ILE A 323 -18.02 11.76 -1.63
C ILE A 323 -18.84 10.48 -1.44
N ALA A 324 -19.41 9.94 -2.52
CA ALA A 324 -20.21 8.72 -2.47
C ALA A 324 -19.40 7.44 -2.48
N GLN A 325 -18.33 7.40 -3.26
CA GLN A 325 -17.46 6.23 -3.39
C GLN A 325 -16.06 6.60 -3.87
N GLN A 326 -15.11 5.72 -3.59
CA GLN A 326 -13.73 5.82 -4.08
C GLN A 326 -13.04 4.46 -4.02
N ILE A 327 -12.00 4.26 -4.82
CA ILE A 327 -11.06 3.13 -4.70
C ILE A 327 -9.74 3.73 -4.21
N PHE A 328 -9.25 3.31 -3.02
CA PHE A 328 -8.07 3.89 -2.41
C PHE A 328 -7.44 2.96 -1.36
N TRP A 329 -6.29 3.34 -0.76
CA TRP A 329 -5.60 2.57 0.31
C TRP A 329 -6.29 2.73 1.67
N TYR A 330 -7.58 2.44 1.74
CA TYR A 330 -8.39 2.72 2.93
C TYR A 330 -7.95 1.99 4.18
N THR A 331 -7.32 0.83 4.04
CA THR A 331 -6.85 0.13 5.23
C THR A 331 -5.72 0.89 5.95
N ALA A 332 -4.94 1.72 5.26
CA ALA A 332 -3.98 2.63 5.88
C ALA A 332 -4.65 3.83 6.57
N TYR A 333 -5.82 4.23 6.10
CA TYR A 333 -6.52 5.44 6.56
C TYR A 333 -7.76 5.17 7.41
N THR A 334 -8.10 3.92 7.68
CA THR A 334 -9.29 3.55 8.46
C THR A 334 -9.32 4.23 9.83
N ALA A 335 -8.20 4.31 10.53
CA ALA A 335 -8.12 4.95 11.84
C ALA A 335 -8.52 6.43 11.80
N ILE A 336 -8.17 7.15 10.73
CA ILE A 336 -8.54 8.56 10.54
C ILE A 336 -10.04 8.66 10.21
N LEU A 337 -10.55 7.81 9.33
CA LEU A 337 -11.95 7.84 8.89
C LEU A 337 -12.96 7.33 9.94
N THR A 338 -12.49 6.84 11.08
CA THR A 338 -13.33 6.44 12.22
C THR A 338 -13.41 7.52 13.31
N ASP A 339 -12.84 8.69 13.07
CA ASP A 339 -12.94 9.83 13.99
C ASP A 339 -14.41 10.27 14.13
N PRO A 340 -14.98 10.24 15.35
CA PRO A 340 -16.38 10.59 15.56
C PRO A 340 -16.71 12.08 15.30
N SER A 341 -15.70 12.93 15.15
CA SER A 341 -15.89 14.35 14.76
C SER A 341 -16.16 14.53 13.26
N LEU A 342 -15.90 13.51 12.43
CA LEU A 342 -16.09 13.58 11.00
C LEU A 342 -17.54 13.28 10.57
N PRO A 343 -18.07 13.97 9.56
CA PRO A 343 -19.42 13.73 9.03
C PRO A 343 -19.69 12.30 8.52
N VAL A 344 -18.65 11.52 8.27
CA VAL A 344 -18.72 10.13 7.80
C VAL A 344 -18.85 9.10 8.93
N THR A 345 -18.93 9.56 10.17
CA THR A 345 -19.25 8.75 11.36
C THR A 345 -20.54 9.24 12.01
N ASP A 346 -21.23 8.38 12.75
CA ASP A 346 -22.36 8.77 13.57
C ASP A 346 -21.92 9.19 14.98
N SER A 347 -22.89 9.57 15.83
CA SER A 347 -22.64 10.02 17.21
C SER A 347 -22.00 8.93 18.09
N ASP A 348 -22.18 7.66 17.73
CA ASP A 348 -21.65 6.51 18.47
C ASP A 348 -20.26 6.06 17.94
N GLY A 349 -19.74 6.78 16.94
CA GLY A 349 -18.49 6.46 16.28
C GLY A 349 -18.59 5.28 15.30
N ILE A 350 -19.82 4.98 14.82
CA ILE A 350 -20.03 3.95 13.80
C ILE A 350 -19.88 4.57 12.41
N PRO A 351 -19.05 4.01 11.53
CA PRO A 351 -18.88 4.55 10.19
C PRO A 351 -20.15 4.45 9.34
N LYS A 352 -20.50 5.55 8.69
CA LYS A 352 -21.55 5.61 7.65
C LYS A 352 -21.13 4.97 6.34
N TRP A 353 -19.91 4.55 6.24
CA TRP A 353 -19.26 3.94 5.08
C TRP A 353 -18.92 2.48 5.34
N ARG A 354 -18.64 1.78 4.24
CA ARG A 354 -18.13 0.40 4.26
C ARG A 354 -17.02 0.26 3.23
N MET A 355 -16.11 -0.69 3.48
CA MET A 355 -15.15 -1.19 2.50
C MET A 355 -15.65 -2.50 1.91
N ALA A 356 -15.36 -2.72 0.64
CA ALA A 356 -15.73 -3.92 -0.09
C ALA A 356 -14.63 -4.23 -1.14
N PRO A 357 -14.69 -5.41 -1.80
CA PRO A 357 -13.76 -5.72 -2.89
C PRO A 357 -13.77 -4.65 -3.97
N SER A 358 -12.58 -4.30 -4.49
CA SER A 358 -12.45 -3.36 -5.60
C SER A 358 -13.12 -3.90 -6.86
N PRO A 359 -13.84 -3.06 -7.63
CA PRO A 359 -14.44 -3.48 -8.88
C PRO A 359 -13.38 -3.74 -9.96
N LYS A 360 -13.67 -4.65 -10.86
CA LYS A 360 -12.73 -5.13 -11.89
C LYS A 360 -12.94 -4.39 -13.21
N GLY A 361 -11.83 -4.04 -13.89
CA GLY A 361 -11.86 -3.49 -15.24
C GLY A 361 -12.21 -4.53 -16.29
N ALA A 362 -12.46 -4.06 -17.52
CA ALA A 362 -12.97 -4.89 -18.61
C ALA A 362 -12.03 -6.01 -19.04
N TYR A 363 -10.73 -5.84 -18.87
CA TYR A 363 -9.70 -6.82 -19.26
C TYR A 363 -9.35 -7.81 -18.13
N TRP A 364 -9.91 -7.62 -16.94
CA TRP A 364 -9.65 -8.50 -15.83
C TRP A 364 -10.30 -9.87 -16.02
N GLU A 365 -9.54 -10.92 -15.74
CA GLU A 365 -10.00 -12.32 -15.83
C GLU A 365 -9.79 -13.06 -14.50
N PRO A 366 -10.60 -14.08 -14.19
CA PRO A 366 -10.38 -14.92 -13.02
C PRO A 366 -8.95 -15.47 -12.94
N GLY A 367 -8.33 -15.35 -11.76
CA GLY A 367 -6.93 -15.70 -11.53
C GLY A 367 -5.94 -14.54 -11.61
N MET A 368 -6.37 -13.36 -12.08
CA MET A 368 -5.60 -12.13 -11.96
C MET A 368 -5.72 -11.53 -10.56
N LYS A 369 -4.82 -10.65 -10.20
CA LYS A 369 -4.88 -9.89 -8.94
C LYS A 369 -5.97 -8.83 -8.99
N MET A 370 -6.56 -8.56 -7.82
CA MET A 370 -7.73 -7.69 -7.69
C MET A 370 -7.38 -6.23 -7.37
N GLY A 371 -6.15 -5.92 -7.16
CA GLY A 371 -5.66 -4.61 -6.76
C GLY A 371 -4.31 -4.72 -6.08
N TYR A 372 -3.93 -3.68 -5.42
CA TYR A 372 -2.66 -3.51 -4.76
C TYR A 372 -2.78 -3.77 -3.25
N GLN A 373 -1.83 -4.48 -2.72
CA GLN A 373 -1.60 -4.61 -1.28
C GLN A 373 -0.11 -4.40 -1.01
N ASP A 374 0.22 -3.64 0.01
CA ASP A 374 1.58 -3.30 0.36
C ASP A 374 1.87 -3.50 1.85
N VAL A 375 3.15 -3.47 2.16
CA VAL A 375 3.70 -3.55 3.51
C VAL A 375 4.71 -2.44 3.68
N GLY A 376 4.43 -1.47 4.54
CA GLY A 376 5.45 -0.58 5.07
C GLY A 376 6.36 -1.38 5.99
N ALA A 377 7.66 -1.32 5.78
CA ALA A 377 8.56 -2.24 6.44
C ALA A 377 9.92 -1.61 6.79
N TRP A 378 10.46 -2.04 7.93
CA TRP A 378 11.77 -1.60 8.41
C TRP A 378 12.89 -2.08 7.50
N THR A 379 13.62 -1.13 6.96
CA THR A 379 14.75 -1.32 6.05
C THR A 379 16.03 -0.83 6.70
N LEU A 380 17.05 -1.68 6.74
CA LEU A 380 18.39 -1.37 7.25
C LEU A 380 19.38 -1.29 6.08
N LEU A 381 20.27 -0.29 6.09
CA LEU A 381 21.29 -0.10 5.06
C LEU A 381 22.64 -0.65 5.51
N LYS A 382 23.40 -1.22 4.56
CA LYS A 382 24.72 -1.80 4.85
C LYS A 382 25.76 -0.75 5.25
N ASN A 383 25.61 0.50 4.81
CA ASN A 383 26.50 1.59 5.15
C ASN A 383 26.20 2.28 6.51
N THR A 384 25.10 1.90 7.18
CA THR A 384 24.86 2.32 8.56
C THR A 384 25.87 1.62 9.49
N PRO A 385 26.57 2.34 10.39
CA PRO A 385 27.50 1.71 11.34
C PRO A 385 26.84 0.59 12.15
N LEU A 386 27.55 -0.51 12.34
CA LEU A 386 26.96 -1.75 12.90
C LEU A 386 26.30 -1.57 14.27
N ASN A 387 26.92 -0.81 15.17
CA ASN A 387 26.33 -0.52 16.49
C ASN A 387 25.01 0.25 16.39
N ARG A 388 24.92 1.20 15.46
CA ARG A 388 23.70 1.97 15.21
C ARG A 388 22.65 1.10 14.53
N ARG A 389 23.07 0.25 13.57
CA ARG A 389 22.21 -0.73 12.89
C ARG A 389 21.58 -1.71 13.89
N LYS A 390 22.38 -2.23 14.85
CA LYS A 390 21.90 -3.11 15.91
C LYS A 390 20.89 -2.40 16.83
N ALA A 391 21.15 -1.17 17.22
CA ALA A 391 20.23 -0.37 18.03
C ALA A 391 18.91 -0.07 17.28
N ALA A 392 18.98 0.27 16.00
CA ALA A 392 17.81 0.47 15.16
C ALA A 392 17.02 -0.84 14.95
N TRP A 393 17.70 -1.97 14.82
CA TRP A 393 17.06 -3.30 14.76
C TRP A 393 16.30 -3.64 16.05
N LEU A 394 16.83 -3.28 17.20
CA LEU A 394 16.10 -3.45 18.46
C LEU A 394 14.82 -2.61 18.48
N TYR A 395 14.86 -1.36 18.02
CA TYR A 395 13.66 -0.53 17.94
C TYR A 395 12.64 -1.08 16.93
N ALA A 396 13.07 -1.46 15.76
CA ALA A 396 12.21 -2.08 14.75
C ALA A 396 11.48 -3.32 15.29
N GLN A 397 12.20 -4.19 16.01
CA GLN A 397 11.59 -5.37 16.63
C GLN A 397 10.65 -5.01 17.79
N PHE A 398 10.99 -3.98 18.58
CA PHE A 398 10.15 -3.54 19.68
C PHE A 398 8.76 -3.12 19.20
N VAL A 399 8.68 -2.29 18.16
CA VAL A 399 7.39 -1.78 17.67
C VAL A 399 6.52 -2.84 16.99
N VAL A 400 7.10 -3.99 16.63
CA VAL A 400 6.38 -5.14 16.06
C VAL A 400 6.34 -6.35 16.98
N SER A 401 6.86 -6.24 18.21
CA SER A 401 6.85 -7.32 19.21
C SER A 401 5.43 -7.71 19.60
N LYS A 402 5.24 -8.94 20.05
CA LYS A 402 3.90 -9.43 20.46
C LYS A 402 3.32 -8.68 21.67
N THR A 403 4.17 -8.09 22.51
CA THR A 403 3.73 -7.19 23.59
C THR A 403 3.04 -5.94 23.03
N VAL A 404 3.52 -5.40 21.91
CA VAL A 404 3.15 -4.08 21.38
C VAL A 404 2.17 -4.16 20.21
N SER A 405 2.28 -5.17 19.36
CA SER A 405 1.66 -5.20 18.03
C SER A 405 0.13 -5.12 18.05
N LEU A 406 -0.54 -5.78 19.00
CA LEU A 406 -2.01 -5.71 19.09
C LEU A 406 -2.47 -4.31 19.49
N ARG A 407 -1.81 -3.67 20.45
CA ARG A 407 -2.13 -2.28 20.81
C ARG A 407 -1.90 -1.33 19.64
N LYS A 408 -0.79 -1.50 18.90
CA LYS A 408 -0.48 -0.74 17.69
C LYS A 408 -1.56 -0.94 16.62
N LEU A 409 -2.01 -2.18 16.40
CA LEU A 409 -3.13 -2.48 15.51
C LEU A 409 -4.40 -1.72 15.90
N LEU A 410 -4.78 -1.73 17.16
CA LEU A 410 -6.01 -1.06 17.61
C LEU A 410 -5.95 0.47 17.52
N VAL A 411 -4.76 1.05 17.46
CA VAL A 411 -4.56 2.49 17.24
C VAL A 411 -4.51 2.84 15.75
N GLY A 412 -3.69 2.16 14.98
CA GLY A 412 -3.42 2.48 13.58
C GLY A 412 -4.27 1.75 12.57
N LEU A 413 -4.87 0.64 12.97
CA LEU A 413 -5.70 -0.25 12.15
C LEU A 413 -4.98 -0.84 10.92
N THR A 414 -3.66 -1.01 11.02
CA THR A 414 -2.81 -1.62 9.99
C THR A 414 -2.17 -2.90 10.55
N PRO A 415 -2.84 -4.04 10.47
CA PRO A 415 -2.38 -5.27 11.11
C PRO A 415 -1.16 -5.88 10.41
N ILE A 416 -0.31 -6.54 11.19
CA ILE A 416 0.89 -7.23 10.68
C ILE A 416 0.98 -8.69 11.12
N ARG A 417 0.23 -9.12 12.15
CA ARG A 417 0.32 -10.46 12.73
C ARG A 417 -1.00 -11.23 12.62
N LYS A 418 -0.91 -12.51 12.30
CA LYS A 418 -2.06 -13.44 12.31
C LYS A 418 -2.71 -13.52 13.69
N SER A 419 -1.89 -13.58 14.75
CA SER A 419 -2.37 -13.62 16.14
C SER A 419 -3.18 -12.39 16.51
N ASP A 420 -2.76 -11.19 16.09
CA ASP A 420 -3.48 -9.94 16.34
C ASP A 420 -4.80 -9.89 15.57
N ILE A 421 -4.81 -10.26 14.29
CA ILE A 421 -6.00 -10.31 13.44
C ILE A 421 -7.06 -11.24 14.04
N ASN A 422 -6.65 -12.35 14.62
CA ASN A 422 -7.54 -13.35 15.21
C ASN A 422 -7.91 -13.07 16.67
N SER A 423 -7.42 -11.96 17.25
CA SER A 423 -7.69 -11.60 18.63
C SER A 423 -9.16 -11.26 18.89
N GLU A 424 -9.61 -11.49 20.12
CA GLU A 424 -10.95 -11.10 20.57
C GLU A 424 -11.12 -9.56 20.56
N ALA A 425 -10.08 -8.82 20.90
CA ALA A 425 -10.10 -7.36 20.90
C ALA A 425 -10.39 -6.80 19.51
N PHE A 426 -9.76 -7.35 18.46
CA PHE A 426 -10.02 -6.94 17.09
C PHE A 426 -11.44 -7.32 16.62
N SER A 427 -11.94 -8.49 17.06
CA SER A 427 -13.33 -8.94 16.78
C SER A 427 -14.38 -8.01 17.39
N LYS A 428 -14.20 -7.62 18.65
CA LYS A 428 -15.17 -6.77 19.37
C LYS A 428 -15.38 -5.41 18.74
N ALA A 429 -14.40 -4.91 18.02
CA ALA A 429 -14.45 -3.60 17.39
C ALA A 429 -14.84 -3.64 15.89
N ALA A 430 -15.16 -4.81 15.34
CA ALA A 430 -15.41 -4.98 13.91
C ALA A 430 -16.47 -4.02 13.33
N ASN A 431 -17.56 -3.75 14.06
CA ASN A 431 -18.62 -2.83 13.64
C ASN A 431 -18.14 -1.37 13.50
N ARG A 432 -17.00 -1.01 14.06
CA ARG A 432 -16.40 0.34 13.97
C ARG A 432 -15.40 0.49 12.84
N TYR A 433 -15.08 -0.59 12.11
CA TYR A 433 -14.01 -0.59 11.13
C TYR A 433 -14.48 -0.83 9.68
N GLY A 434 -15.79 -0.78 9.44
CA GLY A 434 -16.38 -0.73 8.10
C GLY A 434 -16.02 -1.87 7.14
N GLY A 435 -15.66 -3.07 7.65
CA GLY A 435 -15.26 -4.23 6.84
C GLY A 435 -13.77 -4.59 6.94
N LEU A 436 -12.97 -3.82 7.68
CA LEU A 436 -11.53 -4.06 7.84
C LEU A 436 -11.22 -5.43 8.44
N VAL A 437 -11.95 -5.84 9.48
CA VAL A 437 -11.73 -7.12 10.16
C VAL A 437 -12.03 -8.28 9.21
N GLU A 438 -13.13 -8.19 8.48
CA GLU A 438 -13.55 -9.16 7.49
C GLU A 438 -12.50 -9.31 6.39
N PHE A 439 -11.98 -8.20 5.85
CA PHE A 439 -10.92 -8.22 4.85
C PHE A 439 -9.67 -8.94 5.35
N TYR A 440 -9.14 -8.54 6.50
CA TYR A 440 -7.87 -9.13 6.99
C TYR A 440 -8.00 -10.59 7.44
N ARG A 441 -9.19 -11.06 7.80
CA ARG A 441 -9.47 -12.48 8.10
C ARG A 441 -9.75 -13.32 6.86
N SER A 442 -10.05 -12.67 5.76
CA SER A 442 -10.38 -13.33 4.49
C SER A 442 -9.15 -13.93 3.82
N ASN A 443 -9.34 -15.06 3.16
CA ASN A 443 -8.32 -15.63 2.27
C ASN A 443 -8.19 -14.81 0.97
N ALA A 444 -9.21 -14.07 0.60
CA ALA A 444 -9.25 -13.28 -0.63
C ALA A 444 -8.19 -12.16 -0.63
N ARG A 445 -7.74 -11.68 0.55
CA ARG A 445 -6.64 -10.70 0.63
C ARG A 445 -5.38 -11.18 -0.11
N ASN A 446 -5.17 -12.48 -0.25
CA ASN A 446 -4.08 -13.06 -1.03
C ASN A 446 -4.24 -12.84 -2.54
N SER A 447 -5.42 -12.40 -3.01
CA SER A 447 -5.66 -12.01 -4.40
C SER A 447 -5.22 -10.58 -4.72
N TRP A 448 -4.88 -9.77 -3.71
CA TRP A 448 -4.22 -8.49 -3.91
C TRP A 448 -2.75 -8.72 -4.21
N THR A 449 -2.22 -7.88 -5.07
CA THR A 449 -0.85 -7.99 -5.55
C THR A 449 0.13 -7.29 -4.62
N PRO A 450 1.18 -7.98 -4.15
CA PRO A 450 2.39 -7.27 -3.77
C PRO A 450 3.03 -6.68 -5.04
N THR A 451 3.63 -5.52 -4.95
CA THR A 451 4.24 -4.85 -6.10
C THR A 451 5.76 -4.76 -6.00
N GLY A 452 6.38 -4.26 -7.07
CA GLY A 452 7.79 -3.87 -7.08
C GLY A 452 8.82 -4.99 -7.21
N LEU A 453 8.47 -6.27 -7.06
CA LEU A 453 9.44 -7.37 -7.08
C LEU A 453 10.24 -7.43 -8.40
N ASN A 454 9.60 -7.08 -9.52
CA ASN A 454 10.21 -7.06 -10.84
C ASN A 454 10.82 -5.72 -11.24
N VAL A 455 10.69 -4.68 -10.40
CA VAL A 455 11.20 -3.34 -10.65
C VAL A 455 12.67 -3.26 -10.21
N PRO A 456 13.62 -3.12 -11.14
CA PRO A 456 15.05 -3.24 -10.81
C PRO A 456 15.62 -2.00 -10.10
N ASN A 457 15.02 -0.85 -10.29
CA ASN A 457 15.40 0.40 -9.65
C ASN A 457 14.20 1.34 -9.59
N TYR A 458 13.44 1.23 -8.52
CA TYR A 458 12.21 1.99 -8.33
C TYR A 458 12.44 3.51 -8.42
N PRO A 459 13.40 4.14 -7.70
CA PRO A 459 13.59 5.58 -7.76
C PRO A 459 13.91 6.09 -9.16
N PHE A 460 14.65 5.32 -9.95
CA PHE A 460 15.02 5.69 -11.31
C PHE A 460 13.87 5.50 -12.31
N LEU A 461 12.97 4.55 -12.08
CA LEU A 461 11.89 4.21 -13.01
C LEU A 461 10.59 4.95 -12.71
N SER A 462 10.30 5.27 -11.46
CA SER A 462 8.98 5.74 -11.03
C SER A 462 8.57 7.09 -11.62
N ASP A 463 9.50 8.00 -11.88
CA ASP A 463 9.20 9.32 -12.45
C ASP A 463 8.67 9.24 -13.90
N VAL A 464 9.00 8.18 -14.64
CA VAL A 464 8.44 7.92 -15.97
C VAL A 464 6.91 7.91 -15.92
N TRP A 465 6.34 7.33 -14.88
CA TRP A 465 4.90 7.14 -14.77
C TRP A 465 4.16 8.41 -14.43
N TRP A 466 4.52 9.11 -13.38
CA TRP A 466 3.78 10.31 -13.02
C TRP A 466 3.89 11.42 -14.07
N ILE A 467 5.01 11.50 -14.80
CA ILE A 467 5.18 12.45 -15.88
C ILE A 467 4.15 12.20 -16.99
N TYR A 468 4.08 10.96 -17.49
CA TYR A 468 3.18 10.65 -18.61
C TYR A 468 1.71 10.56 -18.21
N VAL A 469 1.41 10.08 -17.00
CA VAL A 469 0.05 10.15 -16.44
C VAL A 469 -0.42 11.60 -16.39
N SER A 470 0.42 12.52 -15.90
CA SER A 470 0.06 13.94 -15.83
C SER A 470 -0.17 14.57 -17.22
N LEU A 471 0.60 14.18 -18.24
CA LEU A 471 0.40 14.65 -19.62
C LEU A 471 -0.94 14.17 -20.21
N ALA A 472 -1.40 12.98 -19.83
CA ALA A 472 -2.73 12.52 -20.20
C ALA A 472 -3.83 13.28 -19.45
N ILE A 473 -3.67 13.49 -18.14
CA ILE A 473 -4.64 14.21 -17.31
C ILE A 473 -4.84 15.63 -17.83
N THR A 474 -3.77 16.35 -18.15
CA THR A 474 -3.82 17.72 -18.68
C THR A 474 -4.33 17.81 -20.13
N GLY A 475 -4.47 16.68 -20.82
CA GLY A 475 -4.90 16.63 -22.22
C GLY A 475 -3.81 16.96 -23.24
N THR A 476 -2.55 17.12 -22.81
CA THR A 476 -1.40 17.31 -23.70
C THR A 476 -1.18 16.09 -24.59
N HIS A 477 -1.48 14.90 -24.08
CA HIS A 477 -1.43 13.63 -24.79
C HIS A 477 -2.77 12.90 -24.65
N SER A 478 -3.16 12.09 -25.65
CA SER A 478 -4.18 11.07 -25.45
C SER A 478 -3.64 9.96 -24.52
N ALA A 479 -4.52 9.16 -23.94
CA ALA A 479 -4.09 8.02 -23.12
C ALA A 479 -3.16 7.07 -23.91
N GLN A 480 -3.48 6.79 -25.18
CA GLN A 480 -2.63 5.94 -26.05
C GLN A 480 -1.25 6.56 -26.29
N GLN A 481 -1.20 7.87 -26.58
CA GLN A 481 0.09 8.57 -26.79
C GLN A 481 0.93 8.57 -25.52
N ALA A 482 0.32 8.85 -24.38
CA ALA A 482 1.00 8.86 -23.08
C ALA A 482 1.57 7.47 -22.74
N MET A 483 0.77 6.41 -22.89
CA MET A 483 1.23 5.05 -22.59
C MET A 483 2.30 4.56 -23.57
N ASN A 484 2.20 4.90 -24.86
CA ASN A 484 3.24 4.56 -25.84
C ASN A 484 4.59 5.19 -25.47
N LYS A 485 4.60 6.47 -25.11
CA LYS A 485 5.82 7.18 -24.72
C LYS A 485 6.35 6.68 -23.38
N MET A 486 5.46 6.43 -22.44
CA MET A 486 5.80 5.85 -21.14
C MET A 486 6.51 4.49 -21.30
N ALA A 487 5.93 3.59 -22.10
CA ALA A 487 6.52 2.28 -22.36
C ALA A 487 7.88 2.36 -23.06
N GLN A 488 8.03 3.25 -24.02
CA GLN A 488 9.31 3.49 -24.70
C GLN A 488 10.37 4.03 -23.74
N GLU A 489 10.02 5.02 -22.91
CA GLU A 489 10.95 5.59 -21.94
C GLU A 489 11.32 4.58 -20.84
N MET A 490 10.36 3.75 -20.42
CA MET A 490 10.63 2.65 -19.49
C MET A 490 11.65 1.67 -20.09
N ASP A 491 11.46 1.24 -21.33
CA ASP A 491 12.43 0.37 -22.02
C ASP A 491 13.82 1.02 -22.13
N ASN A 492 13.89 2.33 -22.41
CA ASN A 492 15.15 3.08 -22.46
C ASN A 492 15.87 3.07 -21.10
N ARG A 493 15.15 3.29 -20.02
CA ARG A 493 15.72 3.27 -18.66
C ARG A 493 16.14 1.89 -18.22
N LEU A 494 15.37 0.87 -18.54
CA LEU A 494 15.79 -0.53 -18.35
C LEU A 494 17.09 -0.83 -19.09
N GLN A 495 17.25 -0.32 -20.32
CA GLN A 495 18.48 -0.46 -21.09
C GLN A 495 19.66 0.28 -20.43
N GLN A 496 19.43 1.46 -19.86
CA GLN A 496 20.46 2.20 -19.13
C GLN A 496 20.92 1.44 -17.87
N ILE A 497 20.00 0.84 -17.13
CA ILE A 497 20.34 -0.01 -15.98
C ILE A 497 21.22 -1.19 -16.44
N ALA A 498 20.87 -1.83 -17.54
CA ALA A 498 21.65 -2.94 -18.09
C ALA A 498 23.08 -2.52 -18.48
N ILE A 499 23.24 -1.33 -19.09
CA ILE A 499 24.55 -0.79 -19.50
C ILE A 499 25.41 -0.41 -18.29
N ASN A 500 24.80 0.22 -17.28
CA ASN A 500 25.51 0.66 -16.08
C ASN A 500 25.89 -0.52 -15.16
N GLY A 501 25.32 -1.67 -15.41
CA GLY A 501 25.46 -2.85 -14.58
C GLY A 501 24.58 -2.82 -13.32
N GLN A 502 24.19 -3.97 -12.88
CA GLN A 502 23.43 -4.17 -11.65
C GLN A 502 23.98 -5.43 -10.95
N GLU A 503 23.97 -5.45 -9.63
CA GLU A 503 24.59 -6.54 -8.88
C GLU A 503 23.92 -7.88 -9.14
N ARG A 504 22.59 -7.88 -9.31
CA ARG A 504 21.78 -9.08 -9.57
C ARG A 504 20.68 -8.80 -10.58
N CYS A 505 20.38 -9.81 -11.39
CA CYS A 505 19.20 -9.80 -12.27
C CYS A 505 19.08 -8.53 -13.13
N GLU A 506 20.20 -8.09 -13.73
CA GLU A 506 20.18 -6.94 -14.63
C GLU A 506 19.15 -7.11 -15.75
N PRO A 507 18.55 -6.03 -16.26
CA PRO A 507 17.64 -6.10 -17.39
C PRO A 507 18.32 -6.70 -18.65
N ARG A 508 17.58 -7.53 -19.40
CA ARG A 508 18.03 -8.18 -20.64
C ARG A 508 16.96 -8.01 -21.70
N LEU A 509 16.90 -6.84 -22.30
CA LEU A 509 15.77 -6.47 -23.15
C LEU A 509 15.59 -7.40 -24.35
N ASN A 510 14.36 -7.87 -24.54
CA ASN A 510 13.96 -8.58 -25.75
C ASN A 510 14.14 -7.69 -26.98
N LYS A 511 14.48 -8.32 -28.12
CA LYS A 511 14.36 -7.63 -29.40
C LYS A 511 12.89 -7.32 -29.70
N PRO A 512 12.56 -6.14 -30.22
CA PRO A 512 11.20 -5.81 -30.60
C PRO A 512 10.62 -6.85 -31.58
N LYS A 513 9.40 -7.25 -31.33
CA LYS A 513 8.59 -8.13 -32.18
C LYS A 513 7.23 -7.47 -32.40
N ASP A 514 6.53 -7.94 -33.41
CA ASP A 514 5.17 -7.50 -33.61
C ASP A 514 4.21 -8.07 -32.55
N GLU A 515 3.06 -7.47 -32.42
CA GLU A 515 2.07 -7.84 -31.41
C GLU A 515 1.60 -9.30 -31.53
N ASN A 516 1.44 -9.82 -32.77
CA ASN A 516 0.98 -11.19 -32.99
C ASN A 516 1.96 -12.23 -32.46
N TYR A 517 3.26 -11.95 -32.48
CA TYR A 517 4.25 -12.82 -31.87
C TYR A 517 3.99 -12.95 -30.39
N TRP A 518 3.81 -11.81 -29.69
CA TRP A 518 3.62 -11.81 -28.24
C TRP A 518 2.27 -12.37 -27.83
N LEU A 519 1.20 -12.18 -28.60
CA LEU A 519 -0.14 -12.74 -28.31
C LEU A 519 -0.13 -14.28 -28.25
N SER A 520 0.85 -14.93 -28.87
CA SER A 520 1.04 -16.39 -28.81
C SER A 520 1.87 -16.86 -27.63
N GLN A 521 2.48 -15.96 -26.85
CA GLN A 521 3.34 -16.31 -25.74
C GLN A 521 2.56 -16.35 -24.41
N PRO A 522 3.00 -17.11 -23.39
CA PRO A 522 2.47 -17.02 -22.04
C PRO A 522 2.58 -15.59 -21.50
N GLY A 523 1.55 -15.10 -20.81
CA GLY A 523 1.50 -13.74 -20.27
C GLY A 523 1.48 -12.65 -21.34
N ALA A 524 0.92 -12.93 -22.49
CA ALA A 524 0.80 -11.98 -23.58
C ALA A 524 -0.07 -10.78 -23.19
N PRO A 525 0.21 -9.58 -23.75
CA PRO A 525 -0.70 -8.44 -23.67
C PRO A 525 -2.09 -8.82 -24.14
N LYS A 526 -3.13 -8.34 -23.46
CA LYS A 526 -4.51 -8.61 -23.86
C LYS A 526 -4.84 -7.88 -25.15
N PRO A 527 -5.47 -8.54 -26.12
CA PRO A 527 -5.94 -7.87 -27.34
C PRO A 527 -7.05 -6.87 -27.01
N LYS A 528 -7.22 -5.88 -27.87
CA LYS A 528 -8.31 -4.92 -27.73
C LYS A 528 -9.67 -5.64 -27.77
N LEU A 529 -10.53 -5.35 -26.79
CA LEU A 529 -11.89 -5.87 -26.75
C LEU A 529 -12.80 -5.09 -27.70
N SER A 530 -13.76 -5.77 -28.30
CA SER A 530 -14.82 -5.15 -29.12
C SER A 530 -15.77 -4.31 -28.25
N ASN A 531 -15.96 -4.69 -27.00
CA ASN A 531 -16.75 -3.96 -26.01
C ASN A 531 -15.94 -3.85 -24.70
N GLU A 532 -15.27 -2.72 -24.52
CA GLU A 532 -14.49 -2.42 -23.32
C GLU A 532 -15.39 -1.97 -22.13
N GLU A 533 -16.68 -1.77 -22.37
CA GLU A 533 -17.64 -1.30 -21.38
C GLU A 533 -18.80 -2.30 -21.26
N PRO A 534 -18.59 -3.42 -20.54
CA PRO A 534 -19.66 -4.39 -20.32
C PRO A 534 -20.78 -3.74 -19.49
N PRO A 535 -22.01 -4.27 -19.50
CA PRO A 535 -23.08 -3.77 -18.65
C PRO A 535 -22.68 -3.72 -17.19
N GLY A 536 -23.11 -2.66 -16.47
CA GLY A 536 -22.87 -2.50 -15.06
C GLY A 536 -23.47 -3.65 -14.25
N LYS A 537 -22.74 -4.11 -13.25
CA LYS A 537 -23.16 -5.17 -12.34
C LYS A 537 -22.82 -4.81 -10.91
N THR A 538 -23.79 -4.95 -10.01
CA THR A 538 -23.64 -4.72 -8.57
C THR A 538 -24.08 -5.92 -7.77
N THR A 539 -23.63 -5.98 -6.52
CA THR A 539 -24.04 -6.98 -5.54
C THR A 539 -24.38 -6.30 -4.21
N SER A 540 -25.06 -7.00 -3.30
CA SER A 540 -25.26 -6.48 -1.94
C SER A 540 -23.94 -6.50 -1.16
N TYR A 541 -23.87 -5.72 -0.08
CA TYR A 541 -22.69 -5.71 0.79
C TYR A 541 -22.43 -7.10 1.38
N GLU A 542 -23.48 -7.76 1.87
CA GLU A 542 -23.40 -9.08 2.46
C GLU A 542 -22.88 -10.14 1.48
N GLU A 543 -23.32 -10.09 0.22
CA GLU A 543 -22.82 -10.98 -0.81
C GLU A 543 -21.36 -10.63 -1.20
N SER A 544 -20.99 -9.34 -1.21
CA SER A 544 -19.63 -8.93 -1.50
C SER A 544 -18.62 -9.44 -0.45
N LEU A 545 -19.03 -9.51 0.82
CA LEU A 545 -18.20 -10.07 1.89
C LEU A 545 -17.99 -11.57 1.73
N LYS A 546 -18.99 -12.32 1.24
CA LYS A 546 -18.82 -13.76 0.94
C LYS A 546 -17.78 -14.01 -0.15
N ALA A 547 -17.59 -13.07 -1.07
CA ALA A 547 -16.54 -13.16 -2.08
C ALA A 547 -15.12 -12.99 -1.51
N TRP A 548 -14.99 -12.56 -0.26
CA TRP A 548 -13.71 -12.53 0.47
C TRP A 548 -13.38 -13.86 1.15
N ASP A 549 -14.38 -14.70 1.44
CA ASP A 549 -14.17 -16.05 2.00
C ASP A 549 -13.67 -17.03 0.91
#